data_1cd24811af9efc0945159727c9fce9e0
#
_entry.id   1cd24811af9efc0945159727c9fce9e0
#
_cell.length_a   1.000
_cell.length_b   1.000
_cell.length_c   1.000
_cell.angle_alpha   90.00
_cell.angle_beta   90.00
_cell.angle_gamma   90.00
#
_symmetry.space_group_name_H-M   'P 1'
#
loop_
_entity.id
_entity.type
_entity.pdbx_description
1 polymer ?
#
loop_
_entity_poly.entity_id
_entity_poly.type
_entity_poly.pdbx_seq_one_letter_code
_entity_poly.pdbx_strand_id
1 'polypeptide(L)'
;VATVLMVAPIGLAISKKLKISPVPVIISIAVSSNLQGAATLVGDTTSILLGSFANMNFLDFFWMNGRPGIFWAVELGAFAALAILLFLFRKDRQPISCKVETKVEDKFPTVLIIGTVVLLILASFLPRPENSFWSSVYDMRSGLICAILCIIGVVRSCIKNKSFSPLAHVAAETDTDTLLLLFGLFIVIEGIKRAGVIDAAAGLFY
;
A
#
# COMPACT_ATOMS: atom_id res chain seq x y z
N VAL A 1 -3.09 -4.90 -4.15
CA VAL A 1 -4.37 -5.17 -4.83
C VAL A 1 -4.92 -3.90 -5.47
N ALA A 2 -5.21 -2.82 -4.72
CA ALA A 2 -5.79 -1.58 -5.24
C ALA A 2 -5.01 -0.99 -6.43
N THR A 3 -3.68 -0.94 -6.35
CA THR A 3 -2.81 -0.45 -7.43
C THR A 3 -2.99 -1.26 -8.72
N VAL A 4 -3.09 -2.58 -8.61
CA VAL A 4 -3.31 -3.44 -9.79
C VAL A 4 -4.68 -3.18 -10.39
N LEU A 5 -5.73 -3.09 -9.56
CA LEU A 5 -7.09 -2.81 -10.01
C LEU A 5 -7.22 -1.46 -10.73
N MET A 6 -6.47 -0.45 -10.29
CA MET A 6 -6.47 0.88 -10.92
C MET A 6 -5.61 0.95 -12.20
N VAL A 7 -4.42 0.34 -12.18
CA VAL A 7 -3.43 0.51 -13.25
C VAL A 7 -3.60 -0.54 -14.36
N ALA A 8 -4.04 -1.77 -14.03
CA ALA A 8 -4.20 -2.82 -15.02
C ALA A 8 -5.21 -2.49 -16.13
N PRO A 9 -6.40 -1.92 -15.88
CA PRO A 9 -7.31 -1.49 -16.95
C PRO A 9 -6.68 -0.45 -17.88
N ILE A 10 -5.88 0.48 -17.33
CA ILE A 10 -5.16 1.48 -18.11
C ILE A 10 -4.12 0.79 -19.00
N GLY A 11 -3.33 -0.13 -18.42
CA GLY A 11 -2.36 -0.94 -19.14
C GLY A 11 -3.00 -1.75 -20.27
N LEU A 12 -4.15 -2.37 -20.02
CA LEU A 12 -4.94 -3.10 -21.04
C LEU A 12 -5.42 -2.18 -22.15
N ALA A 13 -5.97 -1.02 -21.80
CA ALA A 13 -6.46 -0.04 -22.78
C ALA A 13 -5.33 0.47 -23.70
N ILE A 14 -4.16 0.75 -23.11
CA ILE A 14 -2.95 1.15 -23.85
C ILE A 14 -2.49 0.02 -24.77
N SER A 15 -2.36 -1.20 -24.25
CA SER A 15 -1.93 -2.37 -25.03
C SER A 15 -2.85 -2.65 -26.20
N LYS A 16 -4.18 -2.55 -25.98
CA LYS A 16 -5.19 -2.70 -27.04
C LYS A 16 -5.07 -1.60 -28.10
N LYS A 17 -4.87 -0.34 -27.69
CA LYS A 17 -4.72 0.79 -28.62
C LYS A 17 -3.43 0.68 -29.45
N LEU A 18 -2.36 0.15 -28.87
CA LEU A 18 -1.07 -0.04 -29.51
C LEU A 18 -0.98 -1.36 -30.30
N LYS A 19 -1.99 -2.23 -30.19
CA LYS A 19 -2.00 -3.59 -30.79
C LYS A 19 -0.81 -4.44 -30.35
N ILE A 20 -0.35 -4.28 -29.11
CA ILE A 20 0.71 -5.08 -28.49
C ILE A 20 0.10 -6.10 -27.53
N SER A 21 0.86 -7.15 -27.19
CA SER A 21 0.44 -8.12 -26.17
C SER A 21 0.27 -7.43 -24.81
N PRO A 22 -0.88 -7.60 -24.12
CA PRO A 22 -1.08 -7.04 -22.80
C PRO A 22 -0.32 -7.81 -21.72
N VAL A 23 0.12 -9.05 -21.99
CA VAL A 23 0.72 -9.95 -21.01
C VAL A 23 1.97 -9.36 -20.34
N PRO A 24 2.97 -8.83 -21.08
CA PRO A 24 4.13 -8.22 -20.44
C PRO A 24 3.78 -7.06 -19.53
N VAL A 25 2.83 -6.22 -19.96
CA VAL A 25 2.41 -5.03 -19.20
C VAL A 25 1.73 -5.44 -17.90
N ILE A 26 0.78 -6.38 -17.98
CA ILE A 26 0.04 -6.85 -16.79
C ILE A 26 0.94 -7.58 -15.81
N ILE A 27 1.83 -8.46 -16.29
CA ILE A 27 2.80 -9.14 -15.41
C ILE A 27 3.71 -8.11 -14.73
N SER A 28 4.22 -7.13 -15.46
CA SER A 28 5.08 -6.10 -14.87
C SER A 28 4.35 -5.27 -13.81
N ILE A 29 3.09 -4.89 -14.06
CA ILE A 29 2.25 -4.17 -13.08
C ILE A 29 2.04 -5.04 -11.83
N ALA A 30 1.67 -6.31 -11.99
CA ALA A 30 1.40 -7.21 -10.88
C ALA A 30 2.64 -7.46 -10.02
N VAL A 31 3.78 -7.76 -10.64
CA VAL A 31 5.05 -8.01 -9.94
C VAL A 31 5.51 -6.74 -9.20
N SER A 32 5.53 -5.59 -9.87
CA SER A 32 5.97 -4.33 -9.26
C SER A 32 5.06 -3.90 -8.13
N SER A 33 3.74 -4.00 -8.30
CA SER A 33 2.76 -3.63 -7.27
C SER A 33 2.88 -4.52 -6.02
N ASN A 34 3.10 -5.82 -6.21
CA ASN A 34 3.22 -6.75 -5.09
C ASN A 34 4.53 -6.54 -4.31
N LEU A 35 5.65 -6.34 -5.02
CA LEU A 35 6.93 -6.04 -4.38
C LEU A 35 6.89 -4.72 -3.62
N GLN A 36 6.47 -3.63 -4.27
CA GLN A 36 6.42 -2.31 -3.64
C GLN A 36 5.39 -2.23 -2.51
N GLY A 37 4.38 -3.10 -2.51
CA GLY A 37 3.45 -3.24 -1.41
C GLY A 37 4.14 -3.60 -0.09
N ALA A 38 5.14 -4.47 -0.13
CA ALA A 38 5.90 -4.89 1.05
C ALA A 38 6.93 -3.86 1.55
N ALA A 39 7.24 -2.82 0.76
CA ALA A 39 8.27 -1.85 1.07
C ALA A 39 7.93 -0.90 2.24
N THR A 40 6.65 -0.65 2.48
CA THR A 40 6.20 0.34 3.48
C THR A 40 5.07 -0.20 4.36
N LEU A 41 4.91 0.42 5.55
CA LEU A 41 3.90 0.03 6.54
C LEU A 41 2.47 -0.05 5.97
N VAL A 42 2.12 0.81 5.03
CA VAL A 42 0.75 0.94 4.50
C VAL A 42 0.59 0.39 3.08
N GLY A 43 1.63 -0.24 2.55
CA GLY A 43 1.65 -0.69 1.16
C GLY A 43 0.88 -1.99 0.91
N ASP A 44 0.92 -2.94 1.84
CA ASP A 44 0.27 -4.24 1.71
C ASP A 44 -0.22 -4.76 3.08
N THR A 45 -1.14 -5.72 3.04
CA THR A 45 -1.72 -6.36 4.23
C THR A 45 -0.67 -7.03 5.10
N THR A 46 0.33 -7.68 4.50
CA THR A 46 1.45 -8.32 5.21
C THR A 46 2.30 -7.31 5.97
N SER A 47 2.54 -6.14 5.40
CA SER A 47 3.29 -5.05 6.04
C SER A 47 2.51 -4.43 7.19
N ILE A 48 1.19 -4.27 7.05
CA ILE A 48 0.30 -3.80 8.12
C ILE A 48 0.33 -4.79 9.30
N LEU A 49 0.25 -6.10 9.02
CA LEU A 49 0.34 -7.15 10.04
C LEU A 49 1.68 -7.09 10.76
N LEU A 50 2.79 -7.09 10.03
CA LEU A 50 4.13 -7.02 10.60
C LEU A 50 4.30 -5.77 11.46
N GLY A 51 3.91 -4.61 10.94
CA GLY A 51 3.99 -3.35 11.67
C GLY A 51 3.18 -3.35 12.97
N SER A 52 1.99 -3.95 12.93
CA SER A 52 1.13 -4.08 14.12
C SER A 52 1.74 -5.00 15.18
N PHE A 53 2.21 -6.19 14.79
CA PHE A 53 2.80 -7.15 15.74
C PHE A 53 4.16 -6.73 16.28
N ALA A 54 5.00 -6.13 15.45
CA ALA A 54 6.32 -5.65 15.83
C ALA A 54 6.31 -4.22 16.41
N ASN A 55 5.15 -3.59 16.54
CA ASN A 55 4.97 -2.19 16.96
C ASN A 55 5.85 -1.22 16.15
N MET A 56 5.98 -1.46 14.84
CA MET A 56 6.81 -0.66 13.95
C MET A 56 6.10 0.62 13.52
N ASN A 57 6.86 1.69 13.43
CA ASN A 57 6.44 2.95 12.84
C ASN A 57 6.68 2.95 11.33
N PHE A 58 6.15 3.96 10.64
CA PHE A 58 6.38 4.11 9.20
C PHE A 58 7.87 4.21 8.85
N LEU A 59 8.68 4.91 9.65
CA LEU A 59 10.12 5.06 9.43
C LEU A 59 10.93 3.80 9.77
N ASP A 60 10.42 2.90 10.61
CA ASP A 60 11.11 1.66 10.98
C ASP A 60 11.25 0.71 9.78
N PHE A 61 10.39 0.88 8.77
CA PHE A 61 10.53 0.17 7.49
C PHE A 61 11.78 0.60 6.72
N PHE A 62 12.25 1.84 6.90
CA PHE A 62 13.46 2.38 6.26
C PHE A 62 14.69 2.14 7.13
N TRP A 63 14.61 2.48 8.44
CA TRP A 63 15.68 2.34 9.41
C TRP A 63 15.13 1.85 10.73
N MET A 64 15.59 0.68 11.16
CA MET A 64 15.21 0.07 12.43
C MET A 64 16.45 -0.14 13.29
N ASN A 65 16.50 0.45 14.50
CA ASN A 65 17.60 0.31 15.44
C ASN A 65 19.01 0.58 14.85
N GLY A 66 19.12 1.59 13.97
CA GLY A 66 20.38 1.95 13.31
C GLY A 66 20.82 1.02 12.17
N ARG A 67 19.94 0.11 11.74
CA ARG A 67 20.16 -0.80 10.61
C ARG A 67 19.18 -0.53 9.47
N PRO A 68 19.56 -0.83 8.22
CA PRO A 68 18.63 -0.77 7.09
C PRO A 68 17.41 -1.65 7.35
N GLY A 69 16.20 -1.08 7.18
CA GLY A 69 14.94 -1.76 7.35
C GLY A 69 14.55 -2.60 6.13
N ILE A 70 13.33 -3.15 6.16
CA ILE A 70 12.76 -4.02 5.13
C ILE A 70 12.69 -3.34 3.77
N PHE A 71 12.47 -2.01 3.75
CA PHE A 71 12.44 -1.21 2.51
C PHE A 71 13.63 -1.52 1.60
N TRP A 72 14.85 -1.50 2.12
CA TRP A 72 16.06 -1.72 1.33
C TRP A 72 16.15 -3.14 0.77
N ALA A 73 15.71 -4.14 1.52
CA ALA A 73 15.66 -5.52 1.03
C ALA A 73 14.65 -5.68 -0.11
N VAL A 74 13.48 -5.03 0.02
CA VAL A 74 12.45 -5.03 -1.02
C VAL A 74 12.92 -4.31 -2.28
N GLU A 75 13.61 -3.16 -2.14
CA GLU A 75 14.17 -2.43 -3.28
C GLU A 75 15.23 -3.24 -4.03
N LEU A 76 16.10 -3.95 -3.32
CA LEU A 76 17.04 -4.88 -3.97
C LEU A 76 16.30 -5.98 -4.74
N GLY A 77 15.23 -6.53 -4.15
CA GLY A 77 14.34 -7.48 -4.84
C GLY A 77 13.65 -6.87 -6.06
N ALA A 78 13.24 -5.60 -5.97
CA ALA A 78 12.62 -4.88 -7.08
C ALA A 78 13.60 -4.65 -8.23
N PHE A 79 14.86 -4.30 -7.95
CA PHE A 79 15.89 -4.22 -8.99
C PHE A 79 16.17 -5.57 -9.65
N ALA A 80 16.22 -6.66 -8.88
CA ALA A 80 16.38 -8.00 -9.43
C ALA A 80 15.17 -8.39 -10.30
N ALA A 81 13.95 -8.13 -9.84
CA ALA A 81 12.72 -8.37 -10.60
C ALA A 81 12.67 -7.54 -11.89
N LEU A 82 13.07 -6.27 -11.83
CA LEU A 82 13.18 -5.41 -13.01
C LEU A 82 14.17 -6.00 -14.03
N ALA A 83 15.34 -6.44 -13.58
CA ALA A 83 16.33 -7.07 -14.45
C ALA A 83 15.77 -8.34 -15.13
N ILE A 84 15.07 -9.18 -14.37
CA ILE A 84 14.43 -10.39 -14.89
C ILE A 84 13.35 -10.04 -15.93
N LEU A 85 12.47 -9.06 -15.62
CA LEU A 85 11.41 -8.62 -16.54
C LEU A 85 12.00 -8.04 -17.83
N LEU A 86 13.05 -7.21 -17.73
CA LEU A 86 13.74 -6.66 -18.89
C LEU A 86 14.38 -7.76 -19.75
N PHE A 87 14.95 -8.79 -19.10
CA PHE A 87 15.53 -9.92 -19.81
C PHE A 87 14.44 -10.77 -20.48
N LEU A 88 13.33 -11.04 -19.79
CA LEU A 88 12.22 -11.87 -20.26
C LEU A 88 11.53 -11.23 -21.46
N PHE A 89 11.26 -9.93 -21.38
CA PHE A 89 10.53 -9.17 -22.40
C PHE A 89 11.44 -8.40 -23.38
N ARG A 90 12.74 -8.70 -23.40
CA ARG A 90 13.73 -8.02 -24.27
C ARG A 90 13.40 -8.08 -25.77
N LYS A 91 12.64 -9.09 -26.19
CA LYS A 91 12.23 -9.29 -27.58
C LYS A 91 11.01 -8.45 -27.99
N ASP A 92 10.22 -7.99 -27.01
CA ASP A 92 8.99 -7.20 -27.25
C ASP A 92 9.31 -5.70 -27.38
N ARG A 93 10.24 -5.38 -28.30
CA ARG A 93 10.65 -4.00 -28.58
C ARG A 93 9.88 -3.43 -29.77
N GLN A 94 8.63 -3.07 -29.58
CA GLN A 94 7.89 -2.34 -30.60
C GLN A 94 7.99 -0.83 -30.35
N PRO A 95 8.33 -0.01 -31.36
CA PRO A 95 8.37 1.44 -31.19
C PRO A 95 6.95 1.96 -30.94
N ILE A 96 6.76 2.56 -29.77
CA ILE A 96 5.48 3.13 -29.38
C ILE A 96 5.46 4.60 -29.77
N SER A 97 4.67 4.94 -30.80
CA SER A 97 4.42 6.33 -31.19
C SER A 97 3.01 6.72 -30.75
N CYS A 98 2.80 6.98 -29.47
CA CYS A 98 1.55 7.56 -28.97
C CYS A 98 1.84 8.86 -28.22
N LYS A 99 1.40 9.98 -28.76
CA LYS A 99 1.20 11.22 -27.99
C LYS A 99 -0.11 11.08 -27.25
N VAL A 100 -0.05 10.74 -25.96
CA VAL A 100 -1.22 10.77 -25.07
C VAL A 100 -1.17 12.12 -24.35
N GLU A 101 -1.97 13.07 -24.81
CA GLU A 101 -2.19 14.30 -24.06
C GLU A 101 -3.14 13.99 -22.90
N THR A 102 -2.60 13.74 -21.74
CA THR A 102 -3.38 13.61 -20.50
C THR A 102 -3.53 15.00 -19.86
N LYS A 103 -4.75 15.52 -19.89
CA LYS A 103 -5.09 16.75 -19.18
C LYS A 103 -5.41 16.40 -17.73
N VAL A 104 -4.54 16.82 -16.81
CA VAL A 104 -4.80 16.66 -15.37
C VAL A 104 -5.86 17.67 -14.94
N GLU A 105 -7.07 17.20 -14.65
CA GLU A 105 -8.21 18.05 -14.28
C GLU A 105 -8.19 18.44 -12.81
N ASP A 106 -7.68 17.61 -11.92
CA ASP A 106 -7.62 17.90 -10.48
C ASP A 106 -6.29 17.41 -9.88
N LYS A 107 -5.58 18.32 -9.23
CA LYS A 107 -4.32 18.02 -8.52
C LYS A 107 -4.52 17.66 -7.04
N PHE A 108 -5.74 17.76 -6.54
CA PHE A 108 -6.03 17.55 -5.12
C PHE A 108 -5.78 16.10 -4.65
N PRO A 109 -6.15 15.04 -5.41
CA PRO A 109 -5.80 13.67 -5.03
C PRO A 109 -4.29 13.47 -4.86
N THR A 110 -3.49 14.08 -5.73
CA THR A 110 -2.02 14.04 -5.62
C THR A 110 -1.53 14.71 -4.33
N VAL A 111 -2.11 15.86 -3.98
CA VAL A 111 -1.77 16.58 -2.74
C VAL A 111 -2.17 15.74 -1.52
N LEU A 112 -3.31 15.04 -1.55
CA LEU A 112 -3.72 14.13 -0.47
C LEU A 112 -2.74 12.98 -0.28
N ILE A 113 -2.31 12.33 -1.36
CA ILE A 113 -1.35 11.21 -1.30
C ILE A 113 -0.02 11.68 -0.73
N ILE A 114 0.53 12.78 -1.24
CA ILE A 114 1.78 13.37 -0.73
C ILE A 114 1.60 13.77 0.73
N GLY A 115 0.48 14.43 1.07
CA GLY A 115 0.14 14.82 2.44
C GLY A 115 0.07 13.64 3.39
N THR A 116 -0.49 12.49 2.95
CA THR A 116 -0.53 11.26 3.75
C THR A 116 0.88 10.78 4.09
N VAL A 117 1.75 10.68 3.09
CA VAL A 117 3.14 10.23 3.29
C VAL A 117 3.88 11.18 4.23
N VAL A 118 3.79 12.48 4.00
CA VAL A 118 4.43 13.50 4.85
C VAL A 118 3.93 13.43 6.29
N LEU A 119 2.61 13.31 6.51
CA LEU A 119 2.03 13.20 7.85
C LEU A 119 2.44 11.91 8.56
N LEU A 120 2.53 10.78 7.85
CA LEU A 120 3.02 9.52 8.41
C LEU A 120 4.49 9.63 8.84
N ILE A 121 5.32 10.29 8.04
CA ILE A 121 6.72 10.56 8.39
C ILE A 121 6.79 11.47 9.63
N LEU A 122 6.06 12.58 9.65
CA LEU A 122 6.03 13.50 10.78
C LEU A 122 5.50 12.83 12.06
N ALA A 123 4.46 12.00 11.95
CA ALA A 123 3.92 11.25 13.07
C ALA A 123 4.91 10.24 13.65
N SER A 124 5.85 9.73 12.86
CA SER A 124 6.89 8.81 13.33
C SER A 124 7.91 9.49 14.24
N PHE A 125 8.07 10.80 14.17
CA PHE A 125 8.95 11.56 15.06
C PHE A 125 8.31 11.97 16.39
N LEU A 126 6.98 11.78 16.55
CA LEU A 126 6.32 12.09 17.81
C LEU A 126 6.73 11.07 18.90
N PRO A 127 7.12 11.55 20.10
CA PRO A 127 7.41 10.66 21.22
C PRO A 127 6.13 10.00 21.73
N ARG A 128 6.23 8.77 22.22
CA ARG A 128 5.12 8.02 22.81
C ARG A 128 4.70 8.67 24.13
N PRO A 129 3.41 9.05 24.30
CA PRO A 129 2.94 9.64 25.54
C PRO A 129 2.84 8.59 26.65
N GLU A 130 3.11 8.99 27.89
CA GLU A 130 3.08 8.10 29.07
C GLU A 130 1.66 7.75 29.55
N ASN A 131 0.66 8.58 29.19
CA ASN A 131 -0.72 8.38 29.62
C ASN A 131 -1.38 7.22 28.82
N SER A 132 -2.02 6.30 29.52
CA SER A 132 -2.63 5.08 28.95
C SER A 132 -3.63 5.35 27.81
N PHE A 133 -4.50 6.37 27.93
CA PHE A 133 -5.44 6.73 26.87
C PHE A 133 -4.72 7.28 25.62
N TRP A 134 -3.81 8.21 25.80
CA TRP A 134 -3.05 8.81 24.71
C TRP A 134 -2.07 7.84 24.05
N SER A 135 -1.59 6.84 24.80
CA SER A 135 -0.74 5.79 24.21
C SER A 135 -1.53 4.92 23.23
N SER A 136 -2.79 4.60 23.53
CA SER A 136 -3.67 3.86 22.60
C SER A 136 -3.97 4.65 21.32
N VAL A 137 -4.22 5.95 21.44
CA VAL A 137 -4.40 6.85 20.29
C VAL A 137 -3.12 6.96 19.47
N TYR A 138 -1.98 7.02 20.16
CA TYR A 138 -0.67 7.05 19.52
C TYR A 138 -0.39 5.77 18.70
N ASP A 139 -0.72 4.61 19.24
CA ASP A 139 -0.54 3.34 18.54
C ASP A 139 -1.43 3.23 17.28
N MET A 140 -2.59 3.92 17.27
CA MET A 140 -3.49 4.01 16.11
C MET A 140 -3.22 5.19 15.17
N ARG A 141 -2.21 6.02 15.42
CA ARG A 141 -1.98 7.30 14.72
C ARG A 141 -1.93 7.19 13.19
N SER A 142 -1.26 6.15 12.67
CA SER A 142 -1.12 5.95 11.23
C SER A 142 -2.48 5.69 10.57
N GLY A 143 -3.31 4.85 11.18
CA GLY A 143 -4.69 4.60 10.73
C GLY A 143 -5.58 5.84 10.83
N LEU A 144 -5.45 6.62 11.92
CA LEU A 144 -6.21 7.87 12.11
C LEU A 144 -5.85 8.91 11.06
N ILE A 145 -4.57 9.09 10.74
CA ILE A 145 -4.12 10.01 9.67
C ILE A 145 -4.75 9.61 8.34
N CYS A 146 -4.67 8.33 7.97
CA CYS A 146 -5.27 7.84 6.73
C CYS A 146 -6.80 8.03 6.71
N ALA A 147 -7.48 7.74 7.81
CA ALA A 147 -8.93 7.88 7.92
C ALA A 147 -9.37 9.35 7.80
N ILE A 148 -8.70 10.27 8.50
CA ILE A 148 -9.00 11.71 8.44
C ILE A 148 -8.80 12.24 7.02
N LEU A 149 -7.69 11.90 6.36
CA LEU A 149 -7.42 12.37 5.00
C LEU A 149 -8.40 11.75 3.98
N CYS A 150 -8.81 10.49 4.19
CA CYS A 150 -9.87 9.87 3.39
C CYS A 150 -11.18 10.64 3.53
N ILE A 151 -11.60 10.96 4.76
CA ILE A 151 -12.82 11.74 5.03
C ILE A 151 -12.73 13.11 4.35
N ILE A 152 -11.61 13.82 4.46
CA ILE A 152 -11.39 15.11 3.80
C ILE A 152 -11.54 14.97 2.28
N GLY A 153 -10.96 13.94 1.69
CA GLY A 153 -11.07 13.63 0.26
C GLY A 153 -12.51 13.41 -0.19
N VAL A 154 -13.25 12.60 0.54
CA VAL A 154 -14.66 12.27 0.25
C VAL A 154 -15.55 13.48 0.42
N VAL A 155 -15.42 14.21 1.54
CA VAL A 155 -16.21 15.44 1.80
C VAL A 155 -16.02 16.49 0.70
N ARG A 156 -14.75 16.73 0.33
CA ARG A 156 -14.48 17.65 -0.78
C ARG A 156 -15.09 17.16 -2.10
N SER A 157 -15.00 15.88 -2.40
CA SER A 157 -15.58 15.30 -3.61
C SER A 157 -17.10 15.45 -3.64
N CYS A 158 -17.76 15.25 -2.49
CA CYS A 158 -19.21 15.47 -2.34
C CYS A 158 -19.58 16.95 -2.55
N ILE A 159 -18.81 17.87 -1.99
CA ILE A 159 -19.04 19.32 -2.16
C ILE A 159 -18.86 19.75 -3.63
N LYS A 160 -17.78 19.28 -4.27
CA LYS A 160 -17.48 19.60 -5.68
C LYS A 160 -18.54 19.08 -6.61
N ASN A 161 -19.04 17.87 -6.40
CA ASN A 161 -20.05 17.22 -7.24
C ASN A 161 -21.50 17.57 -6.84
N LYS A 162 -21.69 18.30 -5.74
CA LYS A 162 -23.01 18.64 -5.17
C LYS A 162 -23.95 17.43 -5.02
N SER A 163 -23.37 16.25 -4.71
CA SER A 163 -24.06 14.97 -4.61
C SER A 163 -23.36 14.08 -3.60
N PHE A 164 -24.11 13.14 -3.02
CA PHE A 164 -23.56 12.07 -2.18
C PHE A 164 -23.06 10.86 -3.00
N SER A 165 -23.17 10.91 -4.32
CA SER A 165 -22.69 9.86 -5.21
C SER A 165 -21.22 9.44 -4.95
N PRO A 166 -20.26 10.36 -4.69
CA PRO A 166 -18.89 9.95 -4.37
C PRO A 166 -18.77 9.09 -3.11
N LEU A 167 -19.60 9.30 -2.10
CA LEU A 167 -19.60 8.48 -0.90
C LEU A 167 -20.08 7.05 -1.20
N ALA A 168 -21.16 6.92 -1.97
CA ALA A 168 -21.67 5.62 -2.40
C ALA A 168 -20.65 4.87 -3.28
N HIS A 169 -19.92 5.59 -4.14
CA HIS A 169 -18.88 5.05 -5.00
C HIS A 169 -17.70 4.53 -4.18
N VAL A 170 -17.20 5.31 -3.23
CA VAL A 170 -16.12 4.89 -2.32
C VAL A 170 -16.53 3.67 -1.50
N ALA A 171 -17.78 3.65 -0.99
CA ALA A 171 -18.27 2.50 -0.24
C ALA A 171 -18.40 1.24 -1.12
N ALA A 172 -18.82 1.39 -2.38
CA ALA A 172 -18.94 0.28 -3.33
C ALA A 172 -17.57 -0.23 -3.83
N GLU A 173 -16.57 0.64 -3.93
CA GLU A 173 -15.22 0.29 -4.34
C GLU A 173 -14.33 -0.18 -3.16
N THR A 174 -14.81 -0.05 -1.92
CA THR A 174 -14.09 -0.56 -0.77
C THR A 174 -14.07 -2.09 -0.83
N ASP A 175 -12.87 -2.66 -0.83
CA ASP A 175 -12.64 -4.11 -0.81
C ASP A 175 -12.97 -4.69 0.58
N THR A 176 -14.27 -4.91 0.79
CA THR A 176 -14.81 -5.47 2.05
C THR A 176 -14.31 -6.88 2.31
N ASP A 177 -14.04 -7.65 1.25
CA ASP A 177 -13.54 -9.02 1.36
C ASP A 177 -12.12 -9.03 1.95
N THR A 178 -11.25 -8.13 1.49
CA THR A 178 -9.91 -7.95 2.07
C THR A 178 -9.99 -7.45 3.52
N LEU A 179 -10.90 -6.55 3.85
CA LEU A 179 -11.09 -6.09 5.24
C LEU A 179 -11.55 -7.22 6.17
N LEU A 180 -12.51 -8.03 5.73
CA LEU A 180 -12.98 -9.19 6.48
C LEU A 180 -11.90 -10.26 6.63
N LEU A 181 -11.12 -10.50 5.57
CA LEU A 181 -9.97 -11.39 5.62
C LEU A 181 -8.96 -10.94 6.67
N LEU A 182 -8.59 -9.65 6.67
CA LEU A 182 -7.66 -9.09 7.65
C LEU A 182 -8.20 -9.23 9.07
N PHE A 183 -9.46 -8.88 9.28
CA PHE A 183 -10.10 -9.00 10.59
C PHE A 183 -10.08 -10.45 11.09
N GLY A 184 -10.47 -11.42 10.24
CA GLY A 184 -10.41 -12.84 10.54
C GLY A 184 -8.98 -13.31 10.84
N LEU A 185 -8.01 -12.84 10.07
CA LEU A 185 -6.60 -13.18 10.23
C LEU A 185 -6.04 -12.66 11.57
N PHE A 186 -6.37 -11.43 11.97
CA PHE A 186 -6.00 -10.91 13.29
C PHE A 186 -6.57 -11.74 14.44
N ILE A 187 -7.84 -12.19 14.36
CA ILE A 187 -8.45 -13.04 15.36
C ILE A 187 -7.72 -14.38 15.45
N VAL A 188 -7.43 -15.01 14.30
CA VAL A 188 -6.74 -16.30 14.25
C VAL A 188 -5.32 -16.19 14.82
N ILE A 189 -4.57 -15.17 14.42
CA ILE A 189 -3.20 -14.97 14.92
C ILE A 189 -3.19 -14.73 16.43
N GLU A 190 -4.10 -13.89 16.94
CA GLU A 190 -4.21 -13.68 18.40
C GLU A 190 -4.60 -14.98 19.12
N GLY A 191 -5.49 -15.80 18.54
CA GLY A 191 -5.84 -17.11 19.06
C GLY A 191 -4.63 -18.06 19.12
N ILE A 192 -3.84 -18.15 18.04
CA ILE A 192 -2.63 -18.96 17.97
C ILE A 192 -1.58 -18.48 18.98
N LYS A 193 -1.42 -17.16 19.14
CA LYS A 193 -0.53 -16.55 20.13
C LYS A 193 -0.93 -16.93 21.54
N ARG A 194 -2.22 -16.80 21.90
CA ARG A 194 -2.74 -17.18 23.23
C ARG A 194 -2.64 -18.67 23.50
N ALA A 195 -2.70 -19.49 22.48
CA ALA A 195 -2.51 -20.95 22.59
C ALA A 195 -1.04 -21.35 22.79
N GLY A 196 -0.09 -20.39 22.80
CA GLY A 196 1.34 -20.65 23.00
C GLY A 196 2.04 -21.35 21.81
N VAL A 197 1.35 -21.50 20.69
CA VAL A 197 1.89 -22.18 19.48
C VAL A 197 3.07 -21.39 18.90
N ILE A 198 2.99 -20.04 18.93
CA ILE A 198 4.07 -19.19 18.43
C ILE A 198 5.32 -19.35 19.29
N ASP A 199 5.17 -19.39 20.62
CA ASP A 199 6.29 -19.57 21.54
C ASP A 199 6.92 -20.94 21.41
N ALA A 200 6.09 -21.99 21.24
CA ALA A 200 6.56 -23.35 20.98
C ALA A 200 7.33 -23.45 19.65
N ALA A 201 6.84 -22.81 18.59
CA ALA A 201 7.51 -22.75 17.30
C ALA A 201 8.82 -21.95 17.36
N ALA A 202 8.82 -20.81 18.05
CA ALA A 202 10.03 -20.00 18.24
C ALA A 202 11.11 -20.78 18.99
N GLY A 203 10.74 -21.58 20.02
CA GLY A 203 11.67 -22.44 20.77
C GLY A 203 12.30 -23.57 19.94
N LEU A 204 11.78 -23.88 18.74
CA LEU A 204 12.40 -24.82 17.80
C LEU A 204 13.53 -24.18 16.96
N PHE A 205 13.56 -22.85 16.88
CA PHE A 205 14.56 -22.10 16.09
C PHE A 205 15.65 -21.43 16.95
N TYR A 206 15.47 -21.43 18.27
CA TYR A 206 16.41 -20.90 19.26
C TYR A 206 16.81 -22.01 20.24
#